data_a8b8c9ac4499d499a77e3c97b2868d8f
#
_entry.id   a8b8c9ac4499d499a77e3c97b2868d8f
#
_cell.length_a   1.000
_cell.length_b   1.000
_cell.length_c   1.000
_cell.angle_alpha   90.00
_cell.angle_beta   90.00
_cell.angle_gamma   90.00
#
_symmetry.space_group_name_H-M   'P 1'
#
loop_
_entity.id
_entity.type
_entity.pdbx_description
1 polymer ?
#
loop_
_entity_poly.entity_id
_entity_poly.type
_entity_poly.pdbx_seq_one_letter_code
_entity_poly.pdbx_strand_id
1 'polypeptide(L)'
;WLPLFTLVVASLIGLIDDFLVVTDKGKYVGGGIKLKTRIAAVLFIGAIGAWWFFVKLGVSSIAIPFDGELTLGLLFIPFFMIVMLALFSGGVIDGLDGLSGGVFVSIFSAYGVIAYFQDQIDLAALSFAIVGGLLAFLWFNIPPARFYMSETGTLGLTTTLAVIAFLTKAVLVLPIIAFPLFVASGSVIIQQLSKKFR
;
A
#
# COMPACT_ATOMS: atom_id res chain seq x y z
N TRP A 1 0.75 -16.90 2.05
CA TRP A 1 -0.28 -16.78 1.00
C TRP A 1 -1.03 -15.45 1.04
N LEU A 2 -1.35 -14.91 2.23
CA LEU A 2 -2.19 -13.71 2.36
C LEU A 2 -1.60 -12.48 1.64
N PRO A 3 -0.30 -12.11 1.80
CA PRO A 3 0.27 -10.96 1.09
C PRO A 3 0.26 -11.15 -0.44
N LEU A 4 0.56 -12.37 -0.91
CA LEU A 4 0.54 -12.68 -2.34
C LEU A 4 -0.88 -12.58 -2.92
N PHE A 5 -1.87 -13.12 -2.20
CA PHE A 5 -3.28 -13.00 -2.59
C PHE A 5 -3.72 -11.53 -2.64
N THR A 6 -3.34 -10.74 -1.64
CA THR A 6 -3.67 -9.30 -1.60
C THR A 6 -3.02 -8.56 -2.76
N LEU A 7 -1.75 -8.86 -3.06
CA LEU A 7 -1.04 -8.28 -4.20
C LEU A 7 -1.78 -8.55 -5.51
N VAL A 8 -2.11 -9.81 -5.77
CA VAL A 8 -2.76 -10.20 -7.03
C VAL A 8 -4.15 -9.59 -7.15
N VAL A 9 -4.99 -9.71 -6.11
CA VAL A 9 -6.38 -9.21 -6.16
C VAL A 9 -6.42 -7.69 -6.30
N ALA A 10 -5.61 -6.98 -5.52
CA ALA A 10 -5.57 -5.52 -5.60
C ALA A 10 -5.01 -5.03 -6.94
N SER A 11 -3.95 -5.67 -7.45
CA SER A 11 -3.42 -5.35 -8.79
C SER A 11 -4.42 -5.62 -9.91
N LEU A 12 -5.23 -6.67 -9.81
CA LEU A 12 -6.30 -6.93 -10.79
C LEU A 12 -7.37 -5.84 -10.78
N ILE A 13 -7.73 -5.32 -9.59
CA ILE A 13 -8.66 -4.19 -9.48
C ILE A 13 -8.05 -2.94 -10.10
N GLY A 14 -6.77 -2.66 -9.82
CA GLY A 14 -6.03 -1.56 -10.46
C GLY A 14 -5.94 -1.73 -11.97
N LEU A 15 -5.71 -2.94 -12.47
CA LEU A 15 -5.66 -3.24 -13.89
C LEU A 15 -7.00 -2.95 -14.61
N ILE A 16 -8.11 -3.26 -13.96
CA ILE A 16 -9.44 -2.91 -14.49
C ILE A 16 -9.58 -1.38 -14.59
N ASP A 17 -9.09 -0.65 -13.60
CA ASP A 17 -9.11 0.81 -13.62
C ASP A 17 -8.26 1.38 -14.74
N ASP A 18 -7.02 0.94 -14.87
CA ASP A 18 -6.10 1.34 -15.93
C ASP A 18 -6.65 1.01 -17.33
N PHE A 19 -7.29 -0.16 -17.48
CA PHE A 19 -7.94 -0.54 -18.72
C PHE A 19 -9.11 0.40 -19.09
N LEU A 20 -9.90 0.82 -18.10
CA LEU A 20 -10.98 1.78 -18.30
C LEU A 20 -10.44 3.17 -18.67
N VAL A 21 -9.29 3.58 -18.11
CA VAL A 21 -8.60 4.82 -18.47
C VAL A 21 -8.17 4.76 -19.94
N VAL A 22 -7.46 3.71 -20.36
CA VAL A 22 -6.95 3.56 -21.74
C VAL A 22 -8.06 3.49 -22.77
N THR A 23 -9.20 2.87 -22.43
CA THR A 23 -10.35 2.74 -23.36
C THR A 23 -11.31 3.92 -23.31
N ASP A 24 -11.04 4.93 -22.49
CA ASP A 24 -11.91 6.12 -22.25
C ASP A 24 -13.37 5.76 -21.92
N LYS A 25 -13.57 4.61 -21.29
CA LYS A 25 -14.91 4.09 -20.90
C LYS A 25 -15.29 4.39 -19.46
N GLY A 26 -14.37 4.96 -18.67
CA GLY A 26 -14.60 5.30 -17.27
C GLY A 26 -15.52 6.50 -17.09
N LYS A 27 -16.21 6.56 -15.94
CA LYS A 27 -17.12 7.67 -15.59
C LYS A 27 -16.41 8.82 -14.86
N TYR A 28 -15.09 8.80 -14.79
CA TYR A 28 -14.28 9.83 -14.12
C TYR A 28 -13.65 10.77 -15.13
N VAL A 29 -13.29 11.98 -14.71
CA VAL A 29 -12.56 12.93 -15.56
C VAL A 29 -11.19 12.32 -15.90
N GLY A 30 -10.95 12.03 -17.18
CA GLY A 30 -9.75 11.31 -17.63
C GLY A 30 -9.90 9.79 -17.77
N GLY A 31 -11.12 9.24 -17.65
CA GLY A 31 -11.38 7.79 -17.68
C GLY A 31 -11.24 7.13 -16.29
N GLY A 32 -11.43 5.82 -16.21
CA GLY A 32 -11.22 5.05 -14.99
C GLY A 32 -12.36 5.04 -13.98
N ILE A 33 -12.08 4.43 -12.83
CA ILE A 33 -13.02 4.21 -11.72
C ILE A 33 -13.06 5.46 -10.81
N LYS A 34 -14.26 5.84 -10.37
CA LYS A 34 -14.41 6.95 -9.42
C LYS A 34 -13.66 6.67 -8.11
N LEU A 35 -13.04 7.72 -7.54
CA LEU A 35 -12.30 7.61 -6.27
C LEU A 35 -13.14 6.93 -5.16
N LYS A 36 -14.44 7.22 -5.05
CA LYS A 36 -15.33 6.57 -4.08
C LYS A 36 -15.37 5.04 -4.25
N THR A 37 -15.36 4.56 -5.48
CA THR A 37 -15.37 3.11 -5.77
C THR A 37 -14.01 2.48 -5.48
N ARG A 38 -12.89 3.19 -5.75
CA ARG A 38 -11.54 2.73 -5.36
C ARG A 38 -11.43 2.63 -3.84
N ILE A 39 -11.87 3.65 -3.09
CA ILE A 39 -11.91 3.62 -1.63
C ILE A 39 -12.78 2.45 -1.12
N ALA A 40 -13.95 2.23 -1.71
CA ALA A 40 -14.81 1.11 -1.35
C ALA A 40 -14.13 -0.25 -1.60
N ALA A 41 -13.40 -0.41 -2.71
CA ALA A 41 -12.64 -1.62 -3.01
C ALA A 41 -11.50 -1.84 -1.99
N VAL A 42 -10.75 -0.79 -1.64
CA VAL A 42 -9.69 -0.86 -0.62
C VAL A 42 -10.27 -1.21 0.75
N LEU A 43 -11.40 -0.59 1.14
CA LEU A 43 -12.10 -0.93 2.38
C LEU A 43 -12.61 -2.37 2.39
N PHE A 44 -13.10 -2.87 1.27
CA PHE A 44 -13.55 -4.25 1.15
C PHE A 44 -12.39 -5.25 1.31
N ILE A 45 -11.26 -5.00 0.61
CA ILE A 45 -10.02 -5.80 0.80
C ILE A 45 -9.55 -5.69 2.25
N GLY A 46 -9.57 -4.48 2.81
CA GLY A 46 -9.19 -4.22 4.20
C GLY A 46 -10.07 -4.95 5.21
N ALA A 47 -11.38 -5.01 4.98
CA ALA A 47 -12.31 -5.74 5.83
C ALA A 47 -12.06 -7.25 5.80
N ILE A 48 -11.80 -7.82 4.61
CA ILE A 48 -11.44 -9.24 4.46
C ILE A 48 -10.11 -9.52 5.17
N GLY A 49 -9.10 -8.66 4.95
CA GLY A 49 -7.80 -8.78 5.61
C GLY A 49 -7.92 -8.69 7.14
N ALA A 50 -8.61 -7.67 7.65
CA ALA A 50 -8.83 -7.48 9.08
C ALA A 50 -9.59 -8.66 9.71
N TRP A 51 -10.63 -9.16 9.04
CA TRP A 51 -11.34 -10.36 9.47
C TRP A 51 -10.41 -11.58 9.52
N TRP A 52 -9.58 -11.77 8.50
CA TRP A 52 -8.62 -12.87 8.46
C TRP A 52 -7.62 -12.80 9.62
N PHE A 53 -7.03 -11.62 9.86
CA PHE A 53 -6.12 -11.43 10.99
C PHE A 53 -6.82 -11.67 12.33
N PHE A 54 -8.01 -11.09 12.52
CA PHE A 54 -8.72 -11.17 13.79
C PHE A 54 -9.25 -12.58 14.09
N VAL A 55 -9.91 -13.21 13.10
CA VAL A 55 -10.62 -14.48 13.31
C VAL A 55 -9.72 -15.70 13.05
N LYS A 56 -8.89 -15.65 11.98
CA LYS A 56 -8.08 -16.82 11.60
C LYS A 56 -6.71 -16.84 12.27
N LEU A 57 -6.08 -15.69 12.43
CA LEU A 57 -4.77 -15.59 13.07
C LEU A 57 -4.86 -15.25 14.56
N GLY A 58 -6.03 -14.89 15.07
CA GLY A 58 -6.23 -14.51 16.47
C GLY A 58 -5.50 -13.22 16.87
N VAL A 59 -5.14 -12.38 15.89
CA VAL A 59 -4.39 -11.14 16.14
C VAL A 59 -5.36 -10.04 16.51
N SER A 60 -5.28 -9.60 17.77
CA SER A 60 -6.07 -8.48 18.30
C SER A 60 -5.22 -7.41 18.96
N SER A 61 -3.89 -7.53 18.87
CA SER A 61 -2.90 -6.62 19.44
C SER A 61 -1.95 -6.08 18.37
N ILE A 62 -1.31 -4.96 18.68
CA ILE A 62 -0.21 -4.37 17.91
C ILE A 62 1.01 -4.29 18.81
N ALA A 63 2.18 -4.61 18.27
CA ALA A 63 3.43 -4.47 19.00
C ALA A 63 3.86 -3.00 19.07
N ILE A 64 4.17 -2.54 20.30
CA ILE A 64 4.77 -1.23 20.52
C ILE A 64 6.28 -1.45 20.58
N PRO A 65 7.08 -0.75 19.75
CA PRO A 65 8.52 -0.83 19.85
C PRO A 65 8.98 -0.49 21.27
N PHE A 66 9.76 -1.40 21.88
CA PHE A 66 10.34 -1.27 23.23
C PHE A 66 9.37 -1.37 24.43
N ASP A 67 8.03 -1.46 24.22
CA ASP A 67 7.05 -1.39 25.30
C ASP A 67 5.99 -2.51 25.28
N GLY A 68 6.24 -3.60 24.55
CA GLY A 68 5.36 -4.77 24.54
C GLY A 68 4.24 -4.73 23.50
N GLU A 69 3.02 -5.15 23.87
CA GLU A 69 1.86 -5.23 22.96
C GLU A 69 0.66 -4.45 23.50
N LEU A 70 0.06 -3.61 22.64
CA LEU A 70 -1.21 -2.94 22.90
C LEU A 70 -2.37 -3.79 22.37
N THR A 71 -3.22 -4.28 23.26
CA THR A 71 -4.42 -5.03 22.89
C THR A 71 -5.53 -4.09 22.44
N LEU A 72 -5.91 -4.18 21.16
CA LEU A 72 -6.99 -3.39 20.60
C LEU A 72 -8.35 -4.10 20.63
N GLY A 73 -8.35 -5.42 20.79
CA GLY A 73 -9.58 -6.21 20.71
C GLY A 73 -10.30 -5.99 19.38
N LEU A 74 -11.62 -5.72 19.41
CA LEU A 74 -12.43 -5.45 18.22
C LEU A 74 -12.00 -4.18 17.46
N LEU A 75 -11.32 -3.23 18.11
CA LEU A 75 -10.82 -2.02 17.46
C LEU A 75 -9.67 -2.32 16.48
N PHE A 76 -9.11 -3.53 16.50
CA PHE A 76 -8.13 -3.98 15.52
C PHE A 76 -8.68 -3.91 14.09
N ILE A 77 -9.95 -4.26 13.89
CA ILE A 77 -10.58 -4.26 12.55
C ILE A 77 -10.60 -2.86 11.93
N PRO A 78 -11.20 -1.83 12.56
CA PRO A 78 -11.17 -0.49 12.00
C PRO A 78 -9.75 0.09 11.93
N PHE A 79 -8.87 -0.25 12.85
CA PHE A 79 -7.47 0.17 12.81
C PHE A 79 -6.76 -0.35 11.55
N PHE A 80 -6.89 -1.66 11.25
CA PHE A 80 -6.35 -2.27 10.04
C PHE A 80 -6.85 -1.56 8.77
N MET A 81 -8.16 -1.30 8.70
CA MET A 81 -8.79 -0.62 7.57
C MET A 81 -8.27 0.81 7.40
N ILE A 82 -8.06 1.54 8.49
CA ILE A 82 -7.48 2.90 8.48
C ILE A 82 -6.04 2.88 7.96
N VAL A 83 -5.22 1.95 8.42
CA VAL A 83 -3.83 1.80 7.95
C VAL A 83 -3.80 1.49 6.45
N MET A 84 -4.66 0.59 5.99
CA MET A 84 -4.75 0.27 4.57
C MET A 84 -5.18 1.47 3.72
N LEU A 85 -6.15 2.26 4.18
CA LEU A 85 -6.56 3.50 3.51
C LEU A 85 -5.45 4.57 3.51
N ALA A 86 -4.74 4.70 4.62
CA ALA A 86 -3.63 5.64 4.74
C ALA A 86 -2.52 5.31 3.74
N LEU A 87 -2.17 4.03 3.57
CA LEU A 87 -1.20 3.59 2.57
C LEU A 87 -1.73 3.78 1.14
N PHE A 88 -3.00 3.43 0.87
CA PHE A 88 -3.62 3.67 -0.42
C PHE A 88 -3.55 5.14 -0.83
N SER A 89 -3.78 6.07 0.11
CA SER A 89 -3.65 7.49 -0.18
C SER A 89 -2.23 7.90 -0.62
N GLY A 90 -1.21 7.14 -0.22
CA GLY A 90 0.18 7.32 -0.62
C GLY A 90 0.47 6.98 -2.08
N GLY A 91 -0.42 6.25 -2.77
CA GLY A 91 -0.28 5.95 -4.20
C GLY A 91 -0.19 7.18 -5.11
N VAL A 92 -0.54 8.36 -4.58
CA VAL A 92 -0.38 9.66 -5.26
C VAL A 92 1.06 9.99 -5.65
N ILE A 93 2.07 9.28 -5.11
CA ILE A 93 3.48 9.49 -5.48
C ILE A 93 3.82 9.06 -6.92
N ASP A 94 2.93 8.32 -7.59
CA ASP A 94 3.15 7.87 -8.96
C ASP A 94 2.82 8.97 -9.97
N GLY A 95 3.60 10.01 -9.98
CA GLY A 95 3.47 11.15 -10.89
C GLY A 95 4.80 11.85 -11.14
N LEU A 96 5.88 11.36 -10.52
CA LEU A 96 7.24 11.86 -10.71
C LEU A 96 8.18 10.71 -11.08
N ASP A 97 9.00 10.95 -12.09
CA ASP A 97 9.97 9.97 -12.60
C ASP A 97 10.87 9.43 -11.50
N GLY A 98 10.92 8.11 -11.34
CA GLY A 98 11.74 7.41 -10.36
C GLY A 98 11.23 7.44 -8.92
N LEU A 99 10.25 8.29 -8.58
CA LEU A 99 9.85 8.48 -7.19
C LEU A 99 9.10 7.27 -6.63
N SER A 100 8.05 6.83 -7.31
CA SER A 100 7.20 5.72 -6.83
C SER A 100 8.02 4.44 -6.68
N GLY A 101 8.78 4.07 -7.71
CA GLY A 101 9.63 2.88 -7.67
C GLY A 101 10.70 2.96 -6.57
N GLY A 102 11.40 4.08 -6.43
CA GLY A 102 12.44 4.27 -5.42
C GLY A 102 11.90 4.21 -3.99
N VAL A 103 10.77 4.84 -3.73
CA VAL A 103 10.11 4.83 -2.42
C VAL A 103 9.66 3.41 -2.06
N PHE A 104 8.99 2.70 -2.97
CA PHE A 104 8.56 1.32 -2.70
C PHE A 104 9.75 0.35 -2.54
N VAL A 105 10.83 0.50 -3.32
CA VAL A 105 12.07 -0.28 -3.10
C VAL A 105 12.58 -0.10 -1.68
N SER A 106 12.68 1.13 -1.19
CA SER A 106 13.15 1.41 0.16
C SER A 106 12.25 0.79 1.23
N ILE A 107 10.93 0.93 1.07
CA ILE A 107 9.95 0.42 2.04
C ILE A 107 9.96 -1.11 2.08
N PHE A 108 9.85 -1.79 0.92
CA PHE A 108 9.84 -3.24 0.87
C PHE A 108 11.19 -3.85 1.28
N SER A 109 12.31 -3.17 1.01
CA SER A 109 13.62 -3.58 1.53
C SER A 109 13.65 -3.54 3.05
N ALA A 110 13.16 -2.46 3.67
CA ALA A 110 13.11 -2.34 5.12
C ALA A 110 12.24 -3.46 5.75
N TYR A 111 11.05 -3.70 5.22
CA TYR A 111 10.18 -4.78 5.71
C TYR A 111 10.73 -6.17 5.41
N GLY A 112 11.44 -6.36 4.28
CA GLY A 112 12.14 -7.60 3.97
C GLY A 112 13.23 -7.90 5.01
N VAL A 113 14.00 -6.90 5.41
CA VAL A 113 15.01 -7.01 6.47
C VAL A 113 14.36 -7.30 7.82
N ILE A 114 13.27 -6.59 8.19
CA ILE A 114 12.54 -6.85 9.44
C ILE A 114 12.03 -8.29 9.46
N ALA A 115 11.40 -8.76 8.39
CA ALA A 115 10.89 -10.13 8.27
C ALA A 115 12.03 -11.16 8.39
N TYR A 116 13.18 -10.90 7.78
CA TYR A 116 14.35 -11.77 7.86
C TYR A 116 14.87 -11.92 9.29
N PHE A 117 15.01 -10.80 10.02
CA PHE A 117 15.44 -10.84 11.43
C PHE A 117 14.39 -11.44 12.39
N GLN A 118 13.16 -11.60 11.94
CA GLN A 118 12.08 -12.28 12.67
C GLN A 118 11.93 -13.76 12.27
N ASP A 119 12.89 -14.33 11.51
CA ASP A 119 12.83 -15.68 10.97
C ASP A 119 11.62 -15.98 10.07
N GLN A 120 10.94 -14.92 9.56
CA GLN A 120 9.84 -15.01 8.60
C GLN A 120 10.37 -15.06 7.16
N ILE A 121 11.10 -16.13 6.84
CA ILE A 121 11.85 -16.26 5.59
C ILE A 121 10.98 -16.13 4.35
N ASP A 122 9.78 -16.74 4.34
CA ASP A 122 8.85 -16.64 3.21
C ASP A 122 8.39 -15.18 2.96
N LEU A 123 8.19 -14.42 4.02
CA LEU A 123 7.78 -13.03 3.94
C LEU A 123 8.93 -12.13 3.49
N ALA A 124 10.13 -12.40 3.97
CA ALA A 124 11.35 -11.75 3.51
C ALA A 124 11.60 -12.03 2.02
N ALA A 125 11.47 -13.29 1.58
CA ALA A 125 11.61 -13.67 0.19
C ALA A 125 10.60 -12.97 -0.73
N LEU A 126 9.32 -12.89 -0.32
CA LEU A 126 8.30 -12.14 -1.06
C LEU A 126 8.66 -10.65 -1.15
N SER A 127 9.06 -10.04 -0.04
CA SER A 127 9.43 -8.61 0.00
C SER A 127 10.61 -8.32 -0.92
N PHE A 128 11.66 -9.13 -0.91
CA PHE A 128 12.80 -8.97 -1.80
C PHE A 128 12.49 -9.33 -3.25
N ALA A 129 11.57 -10.25 -3.52
CA ALA A 129 11.08 -10.49 -4.88
C ALA A 129 10.36 -9.26 -5.45
N ILE A 130 9.53 -8.59 -4.62
CA ILE A 130 8.90 -7.30 -4.98
C ILE A 130 9.98 -6.24 -5.25
N VAL A 131 11.01 -6.13 -4.40
CA VAL A 131 12.14 -5.21 -4.60
C VAL A 131 12.82 -5.47 -5.94
N GLY A 132 13.10 -6.73 -6.29
CA GLY A 132 13.68 -7.09 -7.58
C GLY A 132 12.83 -6.63 -8.77
N GLY A 133 11.51 -6.85 -8.71
CA GLY A 133 10.56 -6.35 -9.71
C GLY A 133 10.53 -4.83 -9.80
N LEU A 134 10.58 -4.14 -8.66
CA LEU A 134 10.61 -2.67 -8.59
C LEU A 134 11.92 -2.08 -9.14
N LEU A 135 13.05 -2.73 -8.92
CA LEU A 135 14.32 -2.32 -9.52
C LEU A 135 14.31 -2.47 -11.05
N ALA A 136 13.70 -3.54 -11.56
CA ALA A 136 13.48 -3.70 -13.00
C ALA A 136 12.53 -2.62 -13.55
N PHE A 137 11.45 -2.28 -12.83
CA PHE A 137 10.57 -1.18 -13.18
C PHE A 137 11.31 0.16 -13.21
N LEU A 138 12.14 0.45 -12.18
CA LEU A 138 12.91 1.67 -12.08
C LEU A 138 13.83 1.90 -13.29
N TRP A 139 14.38 0.84 -13.88
CA TRP A 139 15.20 0.95 -15.08
C TRP A 139 14.50 1.69 -16.22
N PHE A 140 13.17 1.60 -16.28
CA PHE A 140 12.34 2.27 -17.27
C PHE A 140 11.66 3.54 -16.76
N ASN A 141 11.61 3.73 -15.44
CA ASN A 141 10.96 4.86 -14.80
C ASN A 141 11.93 5.97 -14.35
N ILE A 142 13.26 5.75 -14.47
CA ILE A 142 14.27 6.82 -14.29
C ILE A 142 14.10 7.89 -15.38
N PRO A 143 14.32 9.18 -15.05
CA PRO A 143 14.14 10.28 -16.01
C PRO A 143 14.96 10.13 -17.31
N PRO A 144 14.34 10.31 -18.49
CA PRO A 144 12.91 10.50 -18.72
C PRO A 144 12.15 9.18 -18.65
N ALA A 145 11.09 9.13 -17.82
CA ALA A 145 10.31 7.92 -17.62
C ALA A 145 9.62 7.48 -18.93
N ARG A 146 9.71 6.18 -19.22
CA ARG A 146 9.03 5.55 -20.37
C ARG A 146 7.59 5.15 -20.05
N PHE A 147 7.31 4.82 -18.77
CA PHE A 147 5.97 4.52 -18.26
C PHE A 147 5.93 4.70 -16.74
N TYR A 148 4.73 4.81 -16.21
CA TYR A 148 4.44 4.94 -14.78
C TYR A 148 3.82 3.65 -14.24
N MET A 149 3.81 3.52 -12.91
CA MET A 149 3.31 2.32 -12.23
C MET A 149 1.80 2.17 -12.34
N SER A 150 1.09 3.31 -12.38
CA SER A 150 -0.36 3.40 -12.49
C SER A 150 -1.11 2.70 -11.32
N GLU A 151 -2.43 2.60 -11.41
CA GLU A 151 -3.24 2.02 -10.33
C GLU A 151 -3.00 0.52 -10.14
N THR A 152 -2.64 -0.20 -11.20
CA THR A 152 -2.29 -1.63 -11.14
C THR A 152 -1.18 -1.89 -10.12
N GLY A 153 -0.11 -1.12 -10.18
CA GLY A 153 1.03 -1.29 -9.27
C GLY A 153 0.79 -0.63 -7.91
N THR A 154 0.34 0.62 -7.88
CA THR A 154 0.19 1.38 -6.63
C THR A 154 -0.82 0.74 -5.69
N LEU A 155 -1.98 0.29 -6.19
CA LEU A 155 -3.01 -0.37 -5.38
C LEU A 155 -2.52 -1.73 -4.85
N GLY A 156 -1.87 -2.52 -5.72
CA GLY A 156 -1.30 -3.80 -5.33
C GLY A 156 -0.23 -3.65 -4.24
N LEU A 157 0.73 -2.76 -4.43
CA LEU A 157 1.85 -2.57 -3.51
C LEU A 157 1.42 -1.97 -2.18
N THR A 158 0.56 -0.94 -2.18
CA THR A 158 0.11 -0.28 -0.93
C THR A 158 -0.72 -1.21 -0.05
N THR A 159 -1.63 -1.99 -0.64
CA THR A 159 -2.44 -2.96 0.11
C THR A 159 -1.61 -4.13 0.63
N THR A 160 -0.66 -4.62 -0.16
CA THR A 160 0.27 -5.68 0.26
C THR A 160 1.19 -5.21 1.36
N LEU A 161 1.67 -3.96 1.29
CA LEU A 161 2.49 -3.36 2.33
C LEU A 161 1.76 -3.33 3.67
N ALA A 162 0.45 -2.97 3.68
CA ALA A 162 -0.35 -3.03 4.90
C ALA A 162 -0.31 -4.44 5.51
N VAL A 163 -0.58 -5.48 4.71
CA VAL A 163 -0.57 -6.86 5.18
C VAL A 163 0.80 -7.28 5.72
N ILE A 164 1.89 -6.91 5.03
CA ILE A 164 3.26 -7.23 5.49
C ILE A 164 3.56 -6.51 6.82
N ALA A 165 3.18 -5.23 6.96
CA ALA A 165 3.40 -4.46 8.18
C ALA A 165 2.70 -5.08 9.41
N PHE A 166 1.49 -5.63 9.23
CA PHE A 166 0.79 -6.35 10.31
C PHE A 166 1.38 -7.74 10.57
N LEU A 167 1.78 -8.49 9.54
CA LEU A 167 2.41 -9.82 9.71
C LEU A 167 3.76 -9.73 10.42
N THR A 168 4.54 -8.70 10.14
CA THR A 168 5.81 -8.43 10.83
C THR A 168 5.63 -7.79 12.19
N LYS A 169 4.38 -7.53 12.63
CA LYS A 169 4.08 -6.77 13.86
C LYS A 169 4.75 -5.39 13.92
N ALA A 170 5.19 -4.85 12.78
CA ALA A 170 5.93 -3.59 12.67
C ALA A 170 5.07 -2.44 12.12
N VAL A 171 3.75 -2.49 12.37
CA VAL A 171 2.81 -1.48 11.86
C VAL A 171 3.05 -0.08 12.45
N LEU A 172 3.51 0.02 13.70
CA LEU A 172 3.81 1.33 14.31
C LEU A 172 5.11 1.97 13.80
N VAL A 173 5.98 1.18 13.16
CA VAL A 173 7.19 1.70 12.49
C VAL A 173 6.89 2.16 11.06
N LEU A 174 5.73 1.77 10.53
CA LEU A 174 5.29 2.11 9.17
C LEU A 174 5.34 3.62 8.86
N PRO A 175 4.89 4.54 9.74
CA PRO A 175 4.99 5.98 9.47
C PRO A 175 6.43 6.47 9.27
N ILE A 176 7.41 5.81 9.86
CA ILE A 176 8.83 6.14 9.70
C ILE A 176 9.35 5.55 8.38
N ILE A 177 9.11 4.26 8.13
CA ILE A 177 9.58 3.56 6.94
C ILE A 177 8.91 4.11 5.68
N ALA A 178 7.60 4.36 5.73
CA ALA A 178 6.80 4.89 4.63
C ALA A 178 6.60 6.41 4.69
N PHE A 179 7.47 7.14 5.41
CA PHE A 179 7.39 8.59 5.56
C PHE A 179 7.13 9.35 4.25
N PRO A 180 7.81 9.03 3.12
CA PRO A 180 7.55 9.71 1.86
C PRO A 180 6.10 9.57 1.36
N LEU A 181 5.45 8.42 1.60
CA LEU A 181 4.03 8.22 1.24
C LEU A 181 3.11 9.14 2.04
N PHE A 182 3.36 9.26 3.34
CA PHE A 182 2.55 10.12 4.22
C PHE A 182 2.74 11.60 3.92
N VAL A 183 3.96 12.04 3.60
CA VAL A 183 4.25 13.42 3.21
C VAL A 183 3.56 13.76 1.89
N ALA A 184 3.64 12.88 0.89
CA ALA A 184 2.98 13.07 -0.39
C ALA A 184 1.46 13.19 -0.23
N SER A 185 0.84 12.28 0.52
CA SER A 185 -0.61 12.31 0.81
C SER A 185 -1.00 13.60 1.54
N GLY A 186 -0.25 13.99 2.57
CA GLY A 186 -0.48 15.21 3.32
C GLY A 186 -0.38 16.45 2.44
N SER A 187 0.61 16.53 1.56
CA SER A 187 0.77 17.62 0.60
C SER A 187 -0.45 17.76 -0.31
N VAL A 188 -0.95 16.65 -0.87
CA VAL A 188 -2.13 16.67 -1.74
C VAL A 188 -3.39 17.10 -0.98
N ILE A 189 -3.59 16.62 0.24
CA ILE A 189 -4.72 17.03 1.09
C ILE A 189 -4.67 18.53 1.35
N ILE A 190 -3.51 19.07 1.73
CA ILE A 190 -3.31 20.51 1.97
C ILE A 190 -3.62 21.33 0.71
N GLN A 191 -3.14 20.88 -0.45
CA GLN A 191 -3.39 21.55 -1.74
C GLN A 191 -4.89 21.56 -2.08
N GLN A 192 -5.60 20.45 -1.87
CA GLN A 192 -7.04 20.36 -2.13
C GLN A 192 -7.84 21.26 -1.19
N LEU A 193 -7.49 21.29 0.10
CA LEU A 193 -8.11 22.19 1.07
C LEU A 193 -7.86 23.65 0.70
N SER A 194 -6.63 24.02 0.36
CA SER A 194 -6.27 25.37 -0.05
C SER A 194 -7.07 25.84 -1.29
N LYS A 195 -7.29 24.94 -2.27
CA LYS A 195 -8.13 25.26 -3.45
C LYS A 195 -9.60 25.47 -3.11
N LYS A 196 -10.11 24.83 -2.05
CA LYS A 196 -11.51 24.97 -1.63
C LYS A 196 -11.75 26.29 -0.87
N PHE A 197 -10.72 26.86 -0.24
CA PHE A 197 -10.80 28.10 0.53
C PHE A 197 -10.34 29.36 -0.26
N ARG A 198 -9.93 29.17 -1.52
CA ARG A 198 -9.62 30.24 -2.48
C ARG A 198 -10.77 30.47 -3.45
#